data_3a32b81dca52c27bfb6bf55a0666df03
#
_entry.id   3a32b81dca52c27bfb6bf55a0666df03
#
_cell.length_a   1.000
_cell.length_b   1.000
_cell.length_c   1.000
_cell.angle_alpha   90.00
_cell.angle_beta   90.00
_cell.angle_gamma   90.00
#
_symmetry.space_group_name_H-M   'P 1'
#
loop_
_entity.id
_entity.type
_entity.pdbx_description
1 polymer ?
#
loop_
_entity_poly.entity_id
_entity_poly.type
_entity_poly.pdbx_seq_one_letter_code
_entity_poly.pdbx_strand_id
1 'polypeptide(L)'
;FVNSGNGRILTNAGKAKSYGIEASLRARIIDGLTADVNYGFTHATFRDYNNGKEDFKNNFIPYTPRHTFNVGLQYTRLFRNAWIDQFSASAQFSSVGKIFWTERNDIYQKFYGTGNAKVGVRKGIVNVNLWSRNITNTHYSAFYFESFGNPFIQLGKPFQIGAEVAIAF
;
A
#
# COMPACT_ATOMS: atom_id res chain seq x y z
N PHE A 1 -5.11 -18.20 8.46
CA PHE A 1 -5.18 -18.06 9.92
C PHE A 1 -6.64 -17.89 10.31
N VAL A 2 -7.08 -18.59 11.34
CA VAL A 2 -8.40 -18.45 11.94
C VAL A 2 -8.21 -17.92 13.36
N ASN A 3 -9.07 -16.97 13.75
CA ASN A 3 -9.08 -16.50 15.12
C ASN A 3 -9.63 -17.63 16.04
N SER A 4 -8.81 -18.06 16.99
CA SER A 4 -9.27 -18.84 18.13
C SER A 4 -9.31 -17.91 19.35
N GLY A 5 -10.13 -18.17 20.34
CA GLY A 5 -10.20 -17.32 21.55
C GLY A 5 -8.85 -17.05 22.22
N ASN A 6 -7.82 -17.80 21.90
CA ASN A 6 -6.46 -17.71 22.47
C ASN A 6 -5.40 -17.23 21.46
N GLY A 7 -5.81 -16.69 20.30
CA GLY A 7 -4.87 -16.21 19.28
C GLY A 7 -5.20 -16.71 17.88
N ARG A 8 -4.22 -16.62 16.98
CA ARG A 8 -4.34 -17.10 15.60
C ARG A 8 -3.76 -18.49 15.45
N ILE A 9 -4.54 -19.37 14.90
CA ILE A 9 -4.08 -20.73 14.54
C ILE A 9 -4.12 -20.92 13.02
N LEU A 10 -3.18 -21.71 12.51
CA LEU A 10 -3.23 -22.24 11.16
C LEU A 10 -4.22 -23.42 11.14
N THR A 11 -5.22 -23.31 10.30
CA THR A 11 -6.17 -24.38 10.06
C THR A 11 -6.53 -24.44 8.58
N ASN A 12 -7.02 -25.59 8.14
CA ASN A 12 -7.53 -25.73 6.79
C ASN A 12 -8.91 -25.07 6.71
N ALA A 13 -9.01 -24.04 5.87
CA ALA A 13 -10.25 -23.29 5.61
C ALA A 13 -11.06 -23.89 4.46
N GLY A 14 -11.17 -25.20 4.36
CA GLY A 14 -11.94 -25.84 3.28
C GLY A 14 -11.46 -25.41 1.89
N LYS A 15 -12.39 -24.95 1.02
CA LYS A 15 -12.11 -24.54 -0.36
C LYS A 15 -12.27 -23.04 -0.53
N ALA A 16 -11.34 -22.43 -1.26
CA ALA A 16 -11.40 -21.03 -1.65
C ALA A 16 -11.35 -20.88 -3.17
N LYS A 17 -11.88 -19.76 -3.68
CA LYS A 17 -11.78 -19.35 -5.08
C LYS A 17 -11.20 -17.94 -5.12
N SER A 18 -10.18 -17.75 -5.96
CA SER A 18 -9.62 -16.44 -6.24
C SER A 18 -9.44 -16.26 -7.75
N TYR A 19 -9.77 -15.07 -8.23
CA TYR A 19 -9.47 -14.63 -9.59
C TYR A 19 -9.30 -13.12 -9.58
N GLY A 20 -8.59 -12.61 -10.57
CA GLY A 20 -8.30 -11.17 -10.63
C GLY A 20 -7.67 -10.76 -11.94
N ILE A 21 -7.37 -9.46 -12.02
CA ILE A 21 -6.70 -8.82 -13.15
C ILE A 21 -5.65 -7.88 -12.58
N GLU A 22 -4.48 -7.88 -13.19
CA GLU A 22 -3.43 -6.93 -12.92
C GLU A 22 -3.05 -6.20 -14.21
N ALA A 23 -2.89 -4.88 -14.13
CA ALA A 23 -2.47 -4.04 -15.24
C ALA A 23 -1.38 -3.08 -14.77
N SER A 24 -0.33 -2.96 -15.57
CA SER A 24 0.79 -2.05 -15.33
C SER A 24 1.12 -1.30 -16.61
N LEU A 25 1.25 0.01 -16.50
CA LEU A 25 1.65 0.90 -17.58
C LEU A 25 2.79 1.78 -17.11
N ARG A 26 3.87 1.85 -17.87
CA ARG A 26 4.93 2.83 -17.72
C ARG A 26 5.09 3.60 -19.00
N ALA A 27 5.10 4.93 -18.90
CA ALA A 27 5.24 5.81 -20.04
C ALA A 27 6.24 6.94 -19.74
N ARG A 28 7.08 7.24 -20.72
CA ARG A 28 7.85 8.48 -20.75
C ARG A 28 6.98 9.54 -21.40
N ILE A 29 6.57 10.53 -20.62
CA ILE A 29 5.63 11.57 -21.07
C ILE A 29 6.36 12.63 -21.88
N ILE A 30 7.46 13.12 -21.33
CA ILE A 30 8.40 14.06 -21.96
C ILE A 30 9.82 13.72 -21.49
N ASP A 31 10.82 14.41 -22.00
CA ASP A 31 12.20 14.24 -21.55
C ASP A 31 12.32 14.53 -20.04
N GLY A 32 12.84 13.54 -19.33
CA GLY A 32 13.01 13.58 -17.89
C GLY A 32 11.75 13.22 -17.09
N LEU A 33 10.55 13.16 -17.66
CA LEU A 33 9.31 12.82 -16.95
C LEU A 33 8.80 11.43 -17.32
N THR A 34 8.72 10.56 -16.33
CA THR A 34 8.15 9.21 -16.42
C THR A 34 6.94 9.10 -15.51
N ALA A 35 5.90 8.44 -16.00
CA ALA A 35 4.74 8.05 -15.23
C ALA A 35 4.62 6.53 -15.18
N ASP A 36 4.20 5.99 -14.04
CA ASP A 36 3.83 4.59 -13.87
C ASP A 36 2.45 4.50 -13.22
N VAL A 37 1.64 3.58 -13.71
CA VAL A 37 0.30 3.30 -13.20
C VAL A 37 0.16 1.81 -13.05
N ASN A 38 -0.27 1.37 -11.86
CA ASN A 38 -0.52 -0.03 -11.58
C ASN A 38 -1.92 -0.17 -10.97
N TYR A 39 -2.64 -1.16 -11.43
CA TYR A 39 -3.96 -1.49 -10.92
C TYR A 39 -4.07 -3.00 -10.74
N GLY A 40 -4.59 -3.41 -9.59
CA GLY A 40 -4.92 -4.79 -9.28
C GLY A 40 -6.38 -4.92 -8.84
N PHE A 41 -7.05 -5.91 -9.36
CA PHE A 41 -8.35 -6.35 -8.89
C PHE A 41 -8.27 -7.81 -8.48
N THR A 42 -8.75 -8.14 -7.28
CA THR A 42 -8.80 -9.50 -6.75
C THR A 42 -10.17 -9.80 -6.19
N HIS A 43 -10.79 -10.87 -6.64
CA HIS A 43 -12.00 -11.42 -6.06
C HIS A 43 -11.68 -12.78 -5.44
N ALA A 44 -11.56 -12.81 -4.10
CA ALA A 44 -11.23 -14.01 -3.35
C ALA A 44 -12.31 -14.29 -2.31
N THR A 45 -12.93 -15.46 -2.38
CA THR A 45 -14.03 -15.87 -1.50
C THR A 45 -13.88 -17.34 -1.06
N PHE A 46 -14.44 -17.65 0.08
CA PHE A 46 -14.59 -19.04 0.51
C PHE A 46 -15.65 -19.74 -0.35
N ARG A 47 -15.33 -20.91 -0.87
CA ARG A 47 -16.29 -21.79 -1.55
C ARG A 47 -16.97 -22.75 -0.59
N ASP A 48 -16.23 -23.19 0.41
CA ASP A 48 -16.67 -24.15 1.41
C ASP A 48 -15.82 -23.97 2.65
N TYR A 49 -16.36 -23.26 3.63
CA TYR A 49 -15.69 -23.06 4.91
C TYR A 49 -16.70 -22.93 6.03
N ASN A 50 -16.71 -23.94 6.90
CA ASN A 50 -17.51 -23.98 8.12
C ASN A 50 -16.57 -24.27 9.29
N ASN A 51 -16.60 -23.44 10.33
CA ASN A 51 -15.77 -23.61 11.51
C ASN A 51 -16.42 -24.45 12.62
N GLY A 52 -17.52 -25.14 12.30
CA GLY A 52 -18.32 -25.93 13.25
C GLY A 52 -19.38 -25.12 14.00
N LYS A 53 -19.37 -23.78 13.86
CA LYS A 53 -20.35 -22.86 14.45
C LYS A 53 -21.05 -22.01 13.40
N GLU A 54 -20.32 -21.61 12.38
CA GLU A 54 -20.78 -20.69 11.33
C GLU A 54 -20.27 -21.13 9.96
N ASP A 55 -21.08 -20.87 8.94
CA ASP A 55 -20.74 -21.08 7.53
C ASP A 55 -20.33 -19.72 6.91
N PHE A 56 -19.11 -19.67 6.39
CA PHE A 56 -18.53 -18.48 5.75
C PHE A 56 -18.53 -18.56 4.22
N LYS A 57 -19.28 -19.48 3.65
CA LYS A 57 -19.43 -19.63 2.20
C LYS A 57 -19.80 -18.29 1.55
N ASN A 58 -19.12 -17.96 0.46
CA ASN A 58 -19.21 -16.71 -0.28
C ASN A 58 -18.69 -15.45 0.44
N ASN A 59 -18.26 -15.52 1.69
CA ASN A 59 -17.58 -14.42 2.34
C ASN A 59 -16.19 -14.19 1.70
N PHE A 60 -15.77 -12.94 1.69
CA PHE A 60 -14.44 -12.57 1.22
C PHE A 60 -13.36 -13.08 2.16
N ILE A 61 -12.26 -13.53 1.58
CA ILE A 61 -11.07 -13.94 2.34
C ILE A 61 -10.48 -12.72 3.06
N PRO A 62 -10.26 -12.81 4.37
CA PRO A 62 -9.66 -11.72 5.13
C PRO A 62 -8.29 -11.30 4.60
N TYR A 63 -7.90 -10.05 4.89
CA TYR A 63 -6.61 -9.45 4.52
C TYR A 63 -6.34 -9.35 3.02
N THR A 64 -7.36 -9.55 2.19
CA THR A 64 -7.25 -9.49 0.74
C THR A 64 -8.02 -8.27 0.22
N PRO A 65 -7.34 -7.18 -0.16
CA PRO A 65 -8.00 -6.02 -0.74
C PRO A 65 -8.57 -6.38 -2.11
N ARG A 66 -9.78 -5.90 -2.39
CA ARG A 66 -10.41 -6.12 -3.71
C ARG A 66 -9.77 -5.29 -4.82
N HIS A 67 -9.28 -4.13 -4.50
CA HIS A 67 -8.67 -3.20 -5.44
C HIS A 67 -7.40 -2.64 -4.85
N THR A 68 -6.37 -2.53 -5.66
CA THR A 68 -5.16 -1.78 -5.37
C THR A 68 -4.87 -0.86 -6.54
N PHE A 69 -4.48 0.36 -6.28
CA PHE A 69 -4.10 1.31 -7.30
C PHE A 69 -2.88 2.10 -6.86
N ASN A 70 -1.94 2.25 -7.77
CA ASN A 70 -0.73 3.02 -7.56
C ASN A 70 -0.46 3.86 -8.81
N VAL A 71 -0.16 5.15 -8.61
CA VAL A 71 0.34 6.02 -9.65
C VAL A 71 1.58 6.74 -9.16
N GLY A 72 2.63 6.71 -9.97
CA GLY A 72 3.91 7.37 -9.73
C GLY A 72 4.25 8.35 -10.84
N LEU A 73 4.82 9.49 -10.47
CA LEU A 73 5.43 10.45 -11.37
C LEU A 73 6.87 10.67 -10.92
N GLN A 74 7.80 10.61 -11.85
CA GLN A 74 9.21 10.88 -11.59
C GLN A 74 9.74 11.84 -12.66
N TYR A 75 10.28 12.97 -12.22
CA TYR A 75 10.94 13.94 -13.06
C TYR A 75 12.40 14.05 -12.67
N THR A 76 13.28 14.07 -13.69
CA THR A 76 14.72 14.26 -13.51
C THR A 76 15.22 15.17 -14.61
N ARG A 77 15.94 16.22 -14.22
CA ARG A 77 16.61 17.14 -15.14
C ARG A 77 18.07 17.30 -14.78
N LEU A 78 18.92 17.13 -15.77
CA LEU A 78 20.36 17.40 -15.70
C LEU A 78 20.65 18.80 -16.20
N PHE A 79 21.57 19.48 -15.55
CA PHE A 79 22.03 20.81 -15.92
C PHE A 79 23.51 20.76 -16.25
N ARG A 80 23.91 21.55 -17.25
CA ARG A 80 25.32 21.80 -17.57
C ARG A 80 25.63 23.23 -17.20
N ASN A 81 26.78 23.43 -16.55
CA ASN A 81 27.26 24.77 -16.18
C ASN A 81 26.31 25.60 -15.29
N ALA A 82 25.54 24.90 -14.43
CA ALA A 82 24.67 25.52 -13.44
C ALA A 82 25.23 25.31 -12.02
N TRP A 83 24.66 26.00 -11.05
CA TRP A 83 25.02 25.84 -9.64
C TRP A 83 24.56 24.49 -9.06
N ILE A 84 23.64 23.77 -9.72
CA ILE A 84 23.27 22.37 -9.46
C ILE A 84 23.51 21.54 -10.72
N ASP A 85 23.82 20.26 -10.55
CA ASP A 85 24.04 19.32 -11.66
C ASP A 85 22.77 18.55 -12.01
N GLN A 86 21.91 18.32 -11.01
CA GLN A 86 20.67 17.58 -11.21
C GLN A 86 19.58 18.08 -10.27
N PHE A 87 18.39 18.17 -10.79
CA PHE A 87 17.14 18.28 -10.04
C PHE A 87 16.33 16.98 -10.24
N SER A 88 15.72 16.50 -9.17
CA SER A 88 14.77 15.37 -9.21
C SER A 88 13.53 15.68 -8.38
N ALA A 89 12.39 15.25 -8.87
CA ALA A 89 11.13 15.30 -8.14
C ALA A 89 10.36 14.02 -8.38
N SER A 90 9.73 13.48 -7.35
CA SER A 90 8.83 12.35 -7.49
C SER A 90 7.60 12.53 -6.62
N ALA A 91 6.47 12.04 -7.12
CA ALA A 91 5.22 11.96 -6.40
C ALA A 91 4.61 10.58 -6.62
N GLN A 92 4.03 10.01 -5.58
CA GLN A 92 3.38 8.72 -5.64
C GLN A 92 2.07 8.80 -4.88
N PHE A 93 1.01 8.27 -5.48
CA PHE A 93 -0.25 8.00 -4.82
C PHE A 93 -0.51 6.51 -4.82
N SER A 94 -0.82 5.97 -3.65
CA SER A 94 -1.16 4.56 -3.47
C SER A 94 -2.49 4.45 -2.77
N SER A 95 -3.37 3.60 -3.27
CA SER A 95 -4.66 3.35 -2.63
C SER A 95 -4.99 1.88 -2.55
N VAL A 96 -5.74 1.55 -1.52
CA VAL A 96 -6.18 0.20 -1.20
C VAL A 96 -7.69 0.22 -1.01
N GLY A 97 -8.37 -0.67 -1.70
CA GLY A 97 -9.81 -0.88 -1.58
C GLY A 97 -10.19 -1.46 -0.23
N LYS A 98 -11.45 -1.80 -0.09
CA LYS A 98 -11.98 -2.41 1.14
C LYS A 98 -11.24 -3.71 1.46
N ILE A 99 -10.81 -3.84 2.72
CA ILE A 99 -10.19 -5.05 3.28
C ILE A 99 -11.06 -5.53 4.43
N PHE A 100 -11.48 -6.77 4.39
CA PHE A 100 -12.11 -7.43 5.54
C PHE A 100 -11.05 -8.03 6.45
N TRP A 101 -11.26 -7.95 7.76
CA TRP A 101 -10.33 -8.44 8.75
C TRP A 101 -10.71 -9.79 9.35
N THR A 102 -11.99 -10.15 9.22
CA THR A 102 -12.59 -11.35 9.77
C THR A 102 -13.24 -12.20 8.69
N GLU A 103 -13.42 -13.48 8.95
CA GLU A 103 -14.12 -14.41 8.06
C GLU A 103 -15.62 -14.07 7.94
N ARG A 104 -16.20 -13.39 8.94
CA ARG A 104 -17.59 -12.90 8.93
C ARG A 104 -17.79 -11.70 8.00
N ASN A 105 -16.71 -11.00 7.66
CA ASN A 105 -16.73 -9.77 6.90
C ASN A 105 -17.48 -8.61 7.60
N ASP A 106 -17.60 -8.67 8.91
CA ASP A 106 -18.22 -7.66 9.76
C ASP A 106 -17.27 -6.52 10.13
N ILE A 107 -15.99 -6.82 10.28
CA ILE A 107 -14.92 -5.85 10.58
C ILE A 107 -14.07 -5.63 9.34
N TYR A 108 -13.90 -4.36 8.97
CA TYR A 108 -13.20 -4.01 7.73
C TYR A 108 -12.56 -2.62 7.77
N GLN A 109 -11.52 -2.44 6.98
CA GLN A 109 -10.98 -1.15 6.59
C GLN A 109 -11.69 -0.68 5.32
N LYS A 110 -12.21 0.54 5.32
CA LYS A 110 -12.74 1.19 4.10
C LYS A 110 -11.59 1.51 3.15
N PHE A 111 -11.94 1.85 1.91
CA PHE A 111 -10.99 2.42 0.96
C PHE A 111 -10.19 3.55 1.60
N TYR A 112 -8.88 3.57 1.35
CA TYR A 112 -8.00 4.67 1.72
C TYR A 112 -6.91 4.87 0.66
N GLY A 113 -6.34 6.07 0.64
CA GLY A 113 -5.22 6.41 -0.21
C GLY A 113 -4.22 7.30 0.52
N THR A 114 -2.95 7.15 0.18
CA THR A 114 -1.85 7.94 0.74
C THR A 114 -0.99 8.52 -0.38
N GLY A 115 -0.57 9.76 -0.23
CA GLY A 115 0.36 10.44 -1.13
C GLY A 115 1.74 10.58 -0.51
N ASN A 116 2.78 10.38 -1.33
CA ASN A 116 4.17 10.59 -0.96
C ASN A 116 4.83 11.51 -1.99
N ALA A 117 5.80 12.32 -1.58
CA ALA A 117 6.58 13.12 -2.50
C ALA A 117 8.04 13.22 -2.04
N LYS A 118 8.94 13.41 -3.00
CA LYS A 118 10.36 13.64 -2.76
C LYS A 118 10.87 14.65 -3.79
N VAL A 119 11.68 15.61 -3.34
CA VAL A 119 12.42 16.54 -4.18
C VAL A 119 13.89 16.45 -3.81
N GLY A 120 14.76 16.46 -4.81
CA GLY A 120 16.20 16.35 -4.60
C GLY A 120 17.00 17.25 -5.53
N VAL A 121 18.14 17.70 -5.02
CA VAL A 121 19.15 18.43 -5.77
C VAL A 121 20.52 17.78 -5.57
N ARG A 122 21.31 17.68 -6.63
CA ARG A 122 22.67 17.18 -6.59
C ARG A 122 23.66 18.19 -7.13
N LYS A 123 24.77 18.32 -6.40
CA LYS A 123 25.96 19.05 -6.84
C LYS A 123 27.21 18.25 -6.54
N GLY A 124 27.96 17.89 -7.58
CA GLY A 124 29.15 17.03 -7.46
C GLY A 124 28.80 15.72 -6.74
N ILE A 125 29.48 15.50 -5.63
CA ILE A 125 29.31 14.31 -4.78
C ILE A 125 28.15 14.45 -3.77
N VAL A 126 27.57 15.62 -3.60
CA VAL A 126 26.54 15.89 -2.59
C VAL A 126 25.15 15.82 -3.21
N ASN A 127 24.25 15.05 -2.59
CA ASN A 127 22.84 14.96 -2.93
C ASN A 127 21.99 15.31 -1.70
N VAL A 128 21.11 16.27 -1.83
CA VAL A 128 20.18 16.69 -0.77
C VAL A 128 18.76 16.40 -1.21
N ASN A 129 18.00 15.68 -0.39
CA ASN A 129 16.62 15.33 -0.64
C ASN A 129 15.72 15.81 0.49
N LEU A 130 14.56 16.32 0.15
CA LEU A 130 13.42 16.51 1.04
C LEU A 130 12.33 15.51 0.65
N TRP A 131 11.73 14.85 1.62
CA TRP A 131 10.68 13.88 1.37
C TRP A 131 9.52 14.05 2.35
N SER A 132 8.35 13.66 1.88
CA SER A 132 7.16 13.51 2.73
C SER A 132 6.44 12.22 2.43
N ARG A 133 5.82 11.65 3.47
CA ARG A 133 4.97 10.45 3.39
C ARG A 133 3.61 10.74 3.98
N ASN A 134 2.59 10.11 3.39
CA ASN A 134 1.20 10.31 3.78
C ASN A 134 0.84 11.82 3.85
N ILE A 135 1.08 12.56 2.77
CA ILE A 135 0.86 14.02 2.68
C ILE A 135 -0.59 14.38 3.01
N THR A 136 -1.52 13.51 2.66
CA THR A 136 -2.94 13.67 2.93
C THR A 136 -3.30 13.48 4.39
N ASN A 137 -2.36 13.03 5.22
CA ASN A 137 -2.54 12.62 6.61
C ASN A 137 -3.74 11.68 6.79
N THR A 138 -3.90 10.76 5.86
CA THR A 138 -5.01 9.79 5.86
C THR A 138 -4.86 8.84 7.04
N HIS A 139 -5.93 8.72 7.82
CA HIS A 139 -6.02 7.77 8.94
C HIS A 139 -6.62 6.46 8.43
N TYR A 140 -5.95 5.35 8.67
CA TYR A 140 -6.38 4.02 8.27
C TYR A 140 -5.84 2.95 9.22
N SER A 141 -6.53 1.82 9.28
CA SER A 141 -6.05 0.63 9.99
C SER A 141 -5.16 -0.16 9.03
N ALA A 142 -3.88 -0.28 9.37
CA ALA A 142 -2.92 -1.06 8.60
C ALA A 142 -3.07 -2.56 8.86
N PHE A 143 -3.54 -2.91 10.05
CA PHE A 143 -3.72 -4.29 10.47
C PHE A 143 -4.73 -4.40 11.61
N TYR A 144 -5.45 -5.51 11.67
CA TYR A 144 -6.40 -5.85 12.74
C TYR A 144 -6.25 -7.32 13.08
N PHE A 145 -6.35 -7.65 14.36
CA PHE A 145 -6.47 -9.03 14.82
C PHE A 145 -7.17 -9.08 16.18
N GLU A 146 -7.69 -10.22 16.52
CA GLU A 146 -8.26 -10.50 17.83
C GLU A 146 -7.38 -11.50 18.56
N SER A 147 -7.22 -11.29 19.87
CA SER A 147 -6.52 -12.19 20.76
C SER A 147 -7.18 -12.15 22.13
N PHE A 148 -7.45 -13.32 22.70
CA PHE A 148 -8.14 -13.48 24.01
C PHE A 148 -9.47 -12.70 24.08
N GLY A 149 -10.23 -12.66 22.96
CA GLY A 149 -11.50 -11.94 22.89
C GLY A 149 -11.38 -10.41 22.80
N ASN A 150 -10.16 -9.85 22.73
CA ASN A 150 -9.92 -8.42 22.60
C ASN A 150 -9.48 -8.06 21.17
N PRO A 151 -10.01 -6.97 20.58
CA PRO A 151 -9.56 -6.45 19.30
C PRO A 151 -8.27 -5.64 19.44
N PHE A 152 -7.35 -5.81 18.51
CA PHE A 152 -6.11 -5.05 18.38
C PHE A 152 -6.04 -4.44 16.98
N ILE A 153 -5.74 -3.15 16.93
CA ILE A 153 -5.62 -2.39 15.69
C ILE A 153 -4.24 -1.76 15.62
N GLN A 154 -3.54 -1.97 14.51
CA GLN A 154 -2.37 -1.19 14.16
C GLN A 154 -2.78 -0.08 13.20
N LEU A 155 -2.57 1.16 13.60
CA LEU A 155 -2.83 2.32 12.74
C LEU A 155 -1.70 2.49 11.71
N GLY A 156 -2.06 3.00 10.55
CA GLY A 156 -1.12 3.44 9.55
C GLY A 156 -0.27 4.62 10.04
N LYS A 157 0.89 4.80 9.43
CA LYS A 157 1.77 5.93 9.78
C LYS A 157 1.09 7.25 9.38
N PRO A 158 1.07 8.27 10.27
CA PRO A 158 0.54 9.60 9.96
C PRO A 158 1.46 10.32 8.97
N PHE A 159 1.15 11.58 8.68
CA PHE A 159 2.03 12.45 7.91
C PHE A 159 3.45 12.48 8.50
N GLN A 160 4.44 12.35 7.64
CA GLN A 160 5.85 12.42 7.98
C GLN A 160 6.58 13.29 6.95
N ILE A 161 7.55 14.07 7.42
CA ILE A 161 8.46 14.85 6.58
C ILE A 161 9.89 14.63 7.07
N GLY A 162 10.84 14.65 6.17
CA GLY A 162 12.25 14.52 6.52
C GLY A 162 13.18 15.02 5.42
N ALA A 163 14.43 15.16 5.79
CA ALA A 163 15.54 15.51 4.90
C ALA A 163 16.60 14.40 4.95
N GLU A 164 17.29 14.24 3.83
CA GLU A 164 18.39 13.29 3.66
C GLU A 164 19.53 13.99 2.93
N VAL A 165 20.74 13.84 3.43
CA VAL A 165 21.97 14.26 2.75
C VAL A 165 22.82 13.04 2.49
N ALA A 166 23.18 12.79 1.24
CA ALA A 166 24.04 11.69 0.83
C ALA A 166 25.30 12.25 0.15
N ILE A 167 26.45 11.67 0.49
CA ILE A 167 27.75 12.01 -0.09
C ILE A 167 28.30 10.74 -0.75
N ALA A 168 28.59 10.84 -2.05
CA ALA A 168 29.19 9.75 -2.82
C ALA A 168 30.72 9.95 -2.85
N PHE A 169 31.49 8.93 -2.44
CA PHE A 169 32.97 8.94 -2.46
C PHE A 169 33.48 8.20 -3.69
#